data_d67eb4256ea55ee1a6f5a7f7ccd64859
#
_entry.id   d67eb4256ea55ee1a6f5a7f7ccd64859
#
_cell.length_a   1.000
_cell.length_b   1.000
_cell.length_c   1.000
_cell.angle_alpha   90.00
_cell.angle_beta   90.00
_cell.angle_gamma   90.00
#
_symmetry.space_group_name_H-M   'P 1'
#
loop_
_entity.id
_entity.type
_entity.pdbx_description
1 polymer ?
#
loop_
_entity_poly.entity_id
_entity_poly.type
_entity_poly.pdbx_seq_one_letter_code
_entity_poly.pdbx_strand_id
1 'polypeptide(L)'
;ISRNPWNDKLTPGGSSGGSAVSICSGMTSIAQGSDGGGSIRIPASLCGIFGIKPTQGRIPRRVHNNTKWNEINFSTTGPMSIDVTDSAILLEVMSGFHKDGENGTIREENPTFTNFADTNLKGIRIAFSRSIGGAVADKEVIESVEKTVKKVEGMGFEVEEVDFHPDESEILFRTWYDFWCSRSYLMTPHLIDDK
;
A
#
# COMPACT_ATOMS: atom_id res chain seq x y z
N ILE A 1 -6.34 -18.69 11.33
CA ILE A 1 -6.59 -17.23 11.28
C ILE A 1 -5.42 -16.54 11.99
N SER A 2 -4.72 -15.65 11.29
CA SER A 2 -3.65 -14.84 11.88
C SER A 2 -4.23 -13.87 12.93
N ARG A 3 -3.47 -13.66 14.01
CA ARG A 3 -3.80 -12.70 15.07
C ARG A 3 -2.72 -11.62 15.12
N ASN A 4 -3.08 -10.46 15.64
CA ASN A 4 -2.13 -9.37 15.80
C ASN A 4 -1.09 -9.76 16.88
N PRO A 5 0.23 -9.73 16.58
CA PRO A 5 1.26 -10.12 17.55
C PRO A 5 1.33 -9.25 18.81
N TRP A 6 0.84 -8.01 18.73
CA TRP A 6 0.80 -7.09 19.87
C TRP A 6 -0.37 -7.39 20.82
N ASN A 7 -1.47 -7.94 20.27
CA ASN A 7 -2.65 -8.32 21.04
C ASN A 7 -3.47 -9.34 20.23
N ASP A 8 -3.55 -10.57 20.70
CA ASP A 8 -4.22 -11.69 20.03
C ASP A 8 -5.75 -11.53 19.89
N LYS A 9 -6.34 -10.55 20.59
CA LYS A 9 -7.74 -10.19 20.47
C LYS A 9 -8.01 -9.22 19.32
N LEU A 10 -6.97 -8.62 18.76
CA LEU A 10 -7.07 -7.65 17.68
C LEU A 10 -6.77 -8.32 16.33
N THR A 11 -7.31 -7.70 15.28
CA THR A 11 -6.99 -8.09 13.90
C THR A 11 -5.58 -7.59 13.52
N PRO A 12 -4.82 -8.34 12.74
CA PRO A 12 -3.61 -7.83 12.11
C PRO A 12 -3.90 -7.00 10.86
N GLY A 13 -5.17 -6.81 10.49
CA GLY A 13 -5.56 -6.27 9.20
C GLY A 13 -5.46 -7.31 8.07
N GLY A 14 -5.73 -6.87 6.85
CA GLY A 14 -5.71 -7.72 5.66
C GLY A 14 -5.75 -6.91 4.35
N SER A 15 -5.66 -7.66 3.28
CA SER A 15 -5.56 -9.12 3.06
C SER A 15 -4.14 -9.67 3.26
N SER A 16 -3.05 -8.88 3.23
CA SER A 16 -1.67 -9.32 3.49
C SER A 16 -1.34 -9.45 4.99
N GLY A 17 -2.35 -9.77 5.83
CA GLY A 17 -2.19 -9.88 7.28
C GLY A 17 -1.21 -10.96 7.71
N GLY A 18 -1.13 -12.09 6.97
CA GLY A 18 -0.16 -13.14 7.23
C GLY A 18 1.28 -12.68 7.03
N SER A 19 1.55 -11.93 5.96
CA SER A 19 2.87 -11.31 5.71
C SER A 19 3.25 -10.36 6.84
N ALA A 20 2.32 -9.49 7.26
CA ALA A 20 2.57 -8.55 8.34
C ALA A 20 2.86 -9.25 9.67
N VAL A 21 2.06 -10.27 10.01
CA VAL A 21 2.27 -11.06 11.23
C VAL A 21 3.62 -11.77 11.22
N SER A 22 4.02 -12.37 10.09
CA SER A 22 5.30 -13.08 10.00
C SER A 22 6.50 -12.15 10.21
N ILE A 23 6.44 -10.93 9.69
CA ILE A 23 7.48 -9.91 9.89
C ILE A 23 7.46 -9.42 11.34
N CYS A 24 6.32 -8.99 11.83
CA CYS A 24 6.17 -8.45 13.18
C CYS A 24 6.57 -9.45 14.27
N SER A 25 6.36 -10.75 14.03
CA SER A 25 6.76 -11.83 14.95
C SER A 25 8.19 -12.29 14.77
N GLY A 26 8.99 -11.69 13.87
CA GLY A 26 10.38 -12.07 13.62
C GLY A 26 10.56 -13.40 12.89
N MET A 27 9.52 -13.92 12.24
CA MET A 27 9.61 -15.15 11.45
C MET A 27 10.35 -14.95 10.12
N THR A 28 10.27 -13.73 9.59
CA THR A 28 11.00 -13.29 8.40
C THR A 28 11.28 -11.80 8.51
N SER A 29 12.35 -11.33 7.86
CA SER A 29 12.68 -9.89 7.79
C SER A 29 11.89 -9.14 6.72
N ILE A 30 11.54 -9.82 5.64
CA ILE A 30 10.84 -9.25 4.48
C ILE A 30 9.72 -10.17 4.00
N ALA A 31 8.69 -9.60 3.43
CA ALA A 31 7.62 -10.35 2.75
C ALA A 31 7.00 -9.51 1.63
N GLN A 32 6.32 -10.20 0.73
CA GLN A 32 5.51 -9.58 -0.31
C GLN A 32 4.07 -9.44 0.18
N GLY A 33 3.43 -8.32 -0.17
CA GLY A 33 2.00 -8.11 -0.06
C GLY A 33 1.39 -7.66 -1.39
N SER A 34 0.06 -7.56 -1.42
CA SER A 34 -0.68 -6.93 -2.52
C SER A 34 -1.67 -5.90 -1.96
N ASP A 35 -1.93 -4.83 -2.71
CA ASP A 35 -2.75 -3.72 -2.25
C ASP A 35 -3.64 -3.19 -3.38
N GLY A 36 -4.93 -3.43 -3.28
CA GLY A 36 -5.96 -2.88 -4.17
C GLY A 36 -6.88 -1.89 -3.46
N GLY A 37 -6.98 -1.99 -2.15
CA GLY A 37 -7.80 -1.12 -1.29
C GLY A 37 -7.18 -0.90 0.09
N GLY A 38 -5.85 -1.07 0.23
CA GLY A 38 -5.14 -0.91 1.49
C GLY A 38 -4.49 -2.20 2.02
N SER A 39 -4.52 -3.30 1.25
CA SER A 39 -4.13 -4.62 1.77
C SER A 39 -2.64 -4.82 2.08
N ILE A 40 -1.74 -3.88 1.77
CA ILE A 40 -0.39 -3.75 2.33
C ILE A 40 -0.42 -2.75 3.49
N ARG A 41 -0.97 -1.56 3.26
CA ARG A 41 -0.90 -0.41 4.17
C ARG A 41 -1.66 -0.63 5.48
N ILE A 42 -2.85 -1.24 5.41
CA ILE A 42 -3.67 -1.56 6.59
C ILE A 42 -2.92 -2.51 7.54
N PRO A 43 -2.48 -3.71 7.10
CA PRO A 43 -1.79 -4.62 8.00
C PRO A 43 -0.41 -4.09 8.43
N ALA A 44 0.28 -3.31 7.61
CA ALA A 44 1.52 -2.66 8.01
C ALA A 44 1.29 -1.70 9.19
N SER A 45 0.26 -0.87 9.11
CA SER A 45 -0.13 0.05 10.19
C SER A 45 -0.53 -0.69 11.46
N LEU A 46 -1.39 -1.71 11.36
CA LEU A 46 -1.90 -2.44 12.54
C LEU A 46 -0.86 -3.35 13.21
N CYS A 47 0.15 -3.80 12.46
CA CYS A 47 1.24 -4.61 13.00
C CYS A 47 2.50 -3.81 13.34
N GLY A 48 2.53 -2.50 13.05
CA GLY A 48 3.68 -1.63 13.34
C GLY A 48 4.92 -1.96 12.51
N ILE A 49 4.73 -2.30 11.23
CA ILE A 49 5.81 -2.56 10.27
C ILE A 49 5.76 -1.57 9.12
N PHE A 50 6.78 -1.58 8.27
CA PHE A 50 6.85 -0.78 7.07
C PHE A 50 6.23 -1.52 5.87
N GLY A 51 5.48 -0.81 5.03
CA GLY A 51 4.88 -1.38 3.83
C GLY A 51 4.72 -0.34 2.73
N ILE A 52 5.09 -0.69 1.51
CA ILE A 52 4.99 0.19 0.34
C ILE A 52 3.93 -0.34 -0.63
N LYS A 53 2.96 0.52 -0.95
CA LYS A 53 2.14 0.37 -2.14
C LYS A 53 2.81 1.17 -3.28
N PRO A 54 3.57 0.54 -4.16
CA PRO A 54 4.23 1.26 -5.24
C PRO A 54 3.22 1.75 -6.29
N THR A 55 3.69 2.55 -7.23
CA THR A 55 2.95 2.91 -8.43
C THR A 55 2.53 1.65 -9.18
N GLN A 56 1.32 1.63 -9.69
CA GLN A 56 0.83 0.51 -10.49
C GLN A 56 1.76 0.29 -11.71
N GLY A 57 2.10 -0.96 -11.95
CA GLY A 57 3.04 -1.33 -13.01
C GLY A 57 4.52 -1.22 -12.63
N ARG A 58 4.88 -0.69 -11.46
CA ARG A 58 6.27 -0.67 -10.97
C ARG A 58 6.82 -2.08 -10.77
N ILE A 59 6.02 -2.96 -10.20
CA ILE A 59 6.30 -4.37 -10.06
C ILE A 59 5.45 -5.12 -11.09
N PRO A 60 6.06 -5.84 -12.03
CA PRO A 60 5.31 -6.56 -13.05
C PRO A 60 4.54 -7.71 -12.43
N ARG A 61 3.29 -7.87 -12.80
CA ARG A 61 2.48 -9.03 -12.45
C ARG A 61 2.30 -9.91 -13.68
N ARG A 62 2.49 -11.19 -13.50
CA ARG A 62 2.27 -12.14 -14.59
C ARG A 62 0.80 -12.22 -14.94
N VAL A 63 0.52 -12.01 -16.21
CA VAL A 63 -0.81 -12.22 -16.77
C VAL A 63 -1.04 -13.72 -16.91
N HIS A 64 -2.01 -14.26 -16.17
CA HIS A 64 -2.48 -15.61 -16.45
C HIS A 64 -3.30 -15.57 -17.74
N ASN A 65 -2.81 -16.24 -18.78
CA ASN A 65 -3.51 -16.37 -20.05
C ASN A 65 -4.95 -16.85 -19.80
N ASN A 66 -5.94 -16.07 -20.20
CA ASN A 66 -7.39 -16.31 -20.20
C ASN A 66 -8.27 -15.56 -19.20
N THR A 67 -7.79 -14.55 -18.51
CA THR A 67 -8.72 -13.75 -17.72
C THR A 67 -8.80 -12.33 -18.28
N LYS A 68 -10.00 -11.90 -18.68
CA LYS A 68 -10.33 -10.49 -19.02
C LYS A 68 -10.00 -9.50 -17.90
N TRP A 69 -9.54 -10.00 -16.76
CA TRP A 69 -9.16 -9.31 -15.53
C TRP A 69 -7.87 -8.51 -15.62
N ASN A 70 -7.00 -8.87 -16.56
CA ASN A 70 -5.70 -8.24 -16.71
C ASN A 70 -5.81 -6.79 -17.22
N GLU A 71 -6.97 -6.45 -17.78
CA GLU A 71 -7.22 -5.11 -18.32
C GLU A 71 -7.75 -4.13 -17.26
N ILE A 72 -8.26 -4.65 -16.14
CA ILE A 72 -8.91 -3.85 -15.10
C ILE A 72 -8.36 -4.25 -13.73
N ASN A 73 -7.11 -3.92 -13.45
CA ASN A 73 -6.49 -4.29 -12.18
C ASN A 73 -6.02 -3.05 -11.41
N PHE A 74 -6.62 -2.81 -10.25
CA PHE A 74 -6.18 -1.77 -9.32
C PHE A 74 -5.17 -2.28 -8.27
N SER A 75 -4.90 -3.57 -8.24
CA SER A 75 -4.05 -4.15 -7.22
C SER A 75 -2.59 -4.06 -7.63
N THR A 76 -1.76 -3.51 -6.78
CA THR A 76 -0.31 -3.54 -6.91
C THR A 76 0.28 -4.57 -5.95
N THR A 77 1.42 -5.11 -6.31
CA THR A 77 2.28 -5.87 -5.42
C THR A 77 3.29 -4.92 -4.79
N GLY A 78 3.71 -5.18 -3.55
CA GLY A 78 4.69 -4.34 -2.89
C GLY A 78 5.40 -5.02 -1.73
N PRO A 79 6.54 -4.47 -1.29
CA PRO A 79 7.30 -4.98 -0.17
C PRO A 79 6.69 -4.60 1.18
N MET A 80 6.94 -5.47 2.15
CA MET A 80 6.69 -5.28 3.58
C MET A 80 7.94 -5.71 4.35
N SER A 81 8.34 -4.94 5.38
CA SER A 81 9.55 -5.20 6.19
C SER A 81 9.48 -4.49 7.54
N ILE A 82 10.48 -4.69 8.40
CA ILE A 82 10.60 -3.93 9.66
C ILE A 82 11.07 -2.50 9.39
N ASP A 83 11.94 -2.29 8.40
CA ASP A 83 12.54 -0.99 8.12
C ASP A 83 12.48 -0.61 6.64
N VAL A 84 12.80 0.66 6.37
CA VAL A 84 12.74 1.26 5.03
C VAL A 84 13.79 0.66 4.09
N THR A 85 14.97 0.32 4.61
CA THR A 85 16.10 -0.19 3.81
C THR A 85 15.77 -1.54 3.20
N ASP A 86 15.26 -2.46 4.01
CA ASP A 86 14.83 -3.77 3.56
C ASP A 86 13.69 -3.69 2.52
N SER A 87 12.74 -2.77 2.74
CA SER A 87 11.69 -2.51 1.75
C SER A 87 12.24 -1.93 0.45
N ALA A 88 13.23 -1.05 0.51
CA ALA A 88 13.85 -0.47 -0.68
C ALA A 88 14.59 -1.56 -1.49
N ILE A 89 15.36 -2.42 -0.82
CA ILE A 89 16.05 -3.55 -1.44
C ILE A 89 15.03 -4.49 -2.11
N LEU A 90 13.98 -4.87 -1.39
CA LEU A 90 12.96 -5.76 -1.94
C LEU A 90 12.20 -5.10 -3.11
N LEU A 91 11.91 -3.80 -3.02
CA LEU A 91 11.28 -3.06 -4.11
C LEU A 91 12.17 -3.04 -5.36
N GLU A 92 13.48 -2.83 -5.19
CA GLU A 92 14.47 -2.84 -6.27
C GLU A 92 14.50 -4.21 -6.98
N VAL A 93 14.58 -5.28 -6.21
CA VAL A 93 14.60 -6.67 -6.72
C VAL A 93 13.30 -7.04 -7.44
N MET A 94 12.16 -6.56 -6.96
CA MET A 94 10.84 -6.88 -7.53
C MET A 94 10.47 -5.99 -8.72
N SER A 95 11.10 -4.83 -8.88
CA SER A 95 10.80 -3.85 -9.92
C SER A 95 11.49 -4.18 -11.23
N GLY A 96 11.01 -3.58 -12.30
CA GLY A 96 11.59 -3.69 -13.62
C GLY A 96 10.60 -4.26 -14.64
N PHE A 97 11.03 -4.26 -15.89
CA PHE A 97 10.20 -4.74 -16.99
C PHE A 97 10.23 -6.26 -17.10
N HIS A 98 9.07 -6.87 -17.29
CA HIS A 98 8.94 -8.27 -17.65
C HIS A 98 8.03 -8.42 -18.87
N LYS A 99 8.46 -9.20 -19.86
CA LYS A 99 7.73 -9.35 -21.15
C LYS A 99 6.31 -9.92 -21.00
N ASP A 100 6.09 -10.76 -19.98
CA ASP A 100 4.80 -11.37 -19.67
C ASP A 100 4.06 -10.59 -18.56
N GLY A 101 4.49 -9.35 -18.28
CA GLY A 101 3.82 -8.46 -17.33
C GLY A 101 2.49 -7.94 -17.87
N GLU A 102 1.62 -7.52 -16.95
CA GLU A 102 0.34 -6.90 -17.31
C GLU A 102 0.53 -5.60 -18.10
N ASN A 103 -0.53 -5.19 -18.80
CA ASN A 103 -0.57 -3.90 -19.47
C ASN A 103 -0.32 -2.77 -18.47
N GLY A 104 0.50 -1.79 -18.86
CA GLY A 104 0.88 -0.68 -17.98
C GLY A 104 2.11 -0.96 -17.11
N THR A 105 2.78 -2.11 -17.27
CA THR A 105 4.09 -2.33 -16.64
C THR A 105 5.09 -1.26 -17.09
N ILE A 106 5.75 -0.63 -16.11
CA ILE A 106 6.71 0.44 -16.35
C ILE A 106 7.96 -0.17 -16.99
N ARG A 107 8.35 0.39 -18.15
CA ARG A 107 9.51 -0.06 -18.92
C ARG A 107 10.77 0.67 -18.46
N GLU A 108 11.18 0.41 -17.25
CA GLU A 108 12.42 0.92 -16.69
C GLU A 108 13.29 -0.28 -16.33
N GLU A 109 14.51 -0.28 -16.85
CA GLU A 109 15.48 -1.33 -16.55
C GLU A 109 16.27 -0.97 -15.30
N ASN A 110 16.40 -1.93 -14.36
CA ASN A 110 17.22 -1.82 -13.15
C ASN A 110 16.97 -0.53 -12.33
N PRO A 111 15.73 -0.24 -11.90
CA PRO A 111 15.46 0.91 -11.06
C PRO A 111 16.18 0.75 -9.71
N THR A 112 16.77 1.81 -9.19
CA THR A 112 17.49 1.83 -7.91
C THR A 112 16.69 2.60 -6.88
N PHE A 113 16.44 1.99 -5.73
CA PHE A 113 15.70 2.58 -4.60
C PHE A 113 16.51 2.60 -3.31
N THR A 114 17.75 2.11 -3.31
CA THR A 114 18.61 1.97 -2.11
C THR A 114 19.54 3.15 -1.86
N ASN A 115 19.62 4.11 -2.76
CA ASN A 115 20.50 5.27 -2.69
C ASN A 115 19.88 6.50 -2.00
N PHE A 116 18.81 6.33 -1.22
CA PHE A 116 18.09 7.44 -0.59
C PHE A 116 18.84 8.09 0.57
N ALA A 117 19.84 7.42 1.17
CA ALA A 117 20.57 7.93 2.33
C ALA A 117 21.33 9.23 2.07
N ASP A 118 21.77 9.45 0.82
CA ASP A 118 22.53 10.63 0.41
C ASP A 118 21.66 11.76 -0.14
N THR A 119 20.33 11.61 -0.09
CA THR A 119 19.40 12.60 -0.64
C THR A 119 19.34 13.83 0.26
N ASN A 120 19.59 15.00 -0.31
CA ASN A 120 19.38 16.26 0.41
C ASN A 120 17.89 16.54 0.54
N LEU A 121 17.37 16.46 1.74
CA LEU A 121 15.95 16.63 2.05
C LEU A 121 15.58 18.06 2.47
N LYS A 122 16.54 19.00 2.55
CA LYS A 122 16.27 20.37 2.96
C LYS A 122 15.38 21.10 1.94
N GLY A 123 14.37 21.79 2.44
CA GLY A 123 13.45 22.59 1.60
C GLY A 123 12.42 21.76 0.84
N ILE A 124 12.30 20.46 1.11
CA ILE A 124 11.17 19.67 0.59
C ILE A 124 9.90 20.11 1.32
N ARG A 125 8.88 20.45 0.55
CA ARG A 125 7.55 20.79 1.05
C ARG A 125 6.72 19.54 1.21
N ILE A 126 6.05 19.42 2.36
CA ILE A 126 5.18 18.29 2.72
C ILE A 126 3.79 18.84 3.02
N ALA A 127 2.78 18.34 2.33
CA ALA A 127 1.39 18.58 2.68
C ALA A 127 0.96 17.57 3.76
N PHE A 128 0.39 18.08 4.85
CA PHE A 128 -0.20 17.29 5.91
C PHE A 128 -1.70 17.51 5.95
N SER A 129 -2.50 16.47 6.00
CA SER A 129 -3.94 16.53 6.19
C SER A 129 -4.38 15.63 7.33
N ARG A 130 -5.20 16.16 8.24
CA ARG A 130 -5.80 15.39 9.36
C ARG A 130 -6.84 14.41 8.88
N SER A 131 -7.42 14.69 7.72
CA SER A 131 -8.50 13.93 7.11
C SER A 131 -8.34 13.94 5.60
N ILE A 132 -8.56 12.81 4.98
CA ILE A 132 -8.59 12.70 3.52
C ILE A 132 -10.03 12.45 3.10
N GLY A 133 -10.63 13.42 2.34
CA GLY A 133 -11.98 13.29 1.85
C GLY A 133 -13.04 13.20 2.94
N GLY A 134 -12.83 13.85 4.10
CA GLY A 134 -13.77 13.83 5.22
C GLY A 134 -13.78 12.53 6.06
N ALA A 135 -12.82 11.62 5.82
CA ALA A 135 -12.70 10.41 6.61
C ALA A 135 -12.40 10.75 8.09
N VAL A 136 -13.13 10.13 9.01
CA VAL A 136 -12.92 10.32 10.45
C VAL A 136 -11.82 9.36 10.90
N ALA A 137 -10.79 9.91 11.54
CA ALA A 137 -9.74 9.13 12.19
C ALA A 137 -9.86 9.23 13.72
N ASP A 138 -9.47 8.17 14.42
CA ASP A 138 -9.42 8.17 15.87
C ASP A 138 -8.43 9.22 16.39
N LYS A 139 -8.76 9.83 17.52
CA LYS A 139 -7.96 10.89 18.13
C LYS A 139 -6.50 10.47 18.39
N GLU A 140 -6.29 9.24 18.86
CA GLU A 140 -4.94 8.70 19.12
C GLU A 140 -4.11 8.60 17.84
N VAL A 141 -4.75 8.26 16.70
CA VAL A 141 -4.08 8.21 15.40
C VAL A 141 -3.67 9.61 14.96
N ILE A 142 -4.58 10.58 15.06
CA ILE A 142 -4.30 11.98 14.71
C ILE A 142 -3.14 12.52 15.56
N GLU A 143 -3.17 12.35 16.86
CA GLU A 143 -2.12 12.79 17.78
C GLU A 143 -0.75 12.15 17.46
N SER A 144 -0.74 10.88 17.06
CA SER A 144 0.47 10.17 16.66
C SER A 144 1.07 10.74 15.37
N VAL A 145 0.22 11.04 14.39
CA VAL A 145 0.66 11.66 13.13
C VAL A 145 1.16 13.07 13.37
N GLU A 146 0.48 13.88 14.17
CA GLU A 146 0.92 15.24 14.53
C GLU A 146 2.29 15.26 15.24
N LYS A 147 2.54 14.30 16.13
CA LYS A 147 3.87 14.14 16.74
C LYS A 147 4.95 13.83 15.69
N THR A 148 4.60 13.07 14.67
CA THR A 148 5.50 12.74 13.57
C THR A 148 5.75 13.97 12.70
N VAL A 149 4.71 14.74 12.38
CA VAL A 149 4.81 16.02 11.65
C VAL A 149 5.80 16.95 12.34
N LYS A 150 5.68 17.17 13.64
CA LYS A 150 6.61 18.01 14.41
C LYS A 150 8.07 17.53 14.35
N LYS A 151 8.28 16.22 14.32
CA LYS A 151 9.65 15.66 14.13
C LYS A 151 10.18 15.98 12.74
N VAL A 152 9.33 15.84 11.72
CA VAL A 152 9.71 16.11 10.32
C VAL A 152 10.02 17.60 10.13
N GLU A 153 9.25 18.52 10.70
CA GLU A 153 9.55 19.96 10.74
C GLU A 153 10.91 20.22 11.41
N GLY A 154 11.19 19.55 12.53
CA GLY A 154 12.46 19.63 13.22
C GLY A 154 13.67 19.11 12.42
N MET A 155 13.44 18.31 11.38
CA MET A 155 14.46 17.85 10.43
C MET A 155 14.69 18.85 9.28
N GLY A 156 13.94 19.95 9.22
CA GLY A 156 14.11 21.02 8.23
C GLY A 156 13.21 20.90 7.00
N PHE A 157 12.15 20.09 7.07
CA PHE A 157 11.11 20.07 6.05
C PHE A 157 10.13 21.24 6.24
N GLU A 158 9.59 21.76 5.14
CA GLU A 158 8.50 22.72 5.17
C GLU A 158 7.17 21.99 5.17
N VAL A 159 6.48 21.94 6.32
CA VAL A 159 5.19 21.25 6.43
C VAL A 159 4.06 22.26 6.38
N GLU A 160 3.09 22.01 5.52
CA GLU A 160 1.88 22.82 5.37
C GLU A 160 0.66 21.95 5.68
N GLU A 161 -0.18 22.39 6.63
CA GLU A 161 -1.47 21.73 6.88
C GLU A 161 -2.45 22.12 5.77
N VAL A 162 -3.00 21.10 5.12
CA VAL A 162 -3.97 21.27 4.03
C VAL A 162 -5.25 20.51 4.33
N ASP A 163 -6.36 21.08 3.93
CA ASP A 163 -7.64 20.37 3.93
C ASP A 163 -7.82 19.66 2.59
N PHE A 164 -7.46 18.38 2.56
CA PHE A 164 -7.48 17.61 1.33
C PHE A 164 -8.84 16.94 1.13
N HIS A 165 -9.72 17.65 0.43
CA HIS A 165 -10.99 17.12 -0.07
C HIS A 165 -10.91 16.97 -1.58
N PRO A 166 -10.87 15.74 -2.14
CA PRO A 166 -11.11 15.55 -3.57
C PRO A 166 -12.50 16.05 -3.91
N ASP A 167 -12.60 16.93 -4.91
CA ASP A 167 -13.84 17.62 -5.29
C ASP A 167 -15.01 16.66 -5.61
N GLU A 168 -14.75 15.39 -5.82
CA GLU A 168 -15.72 14.37 -6.18
C GLU A 168 -15.57 13.10 -5.32
N SER A 169 -15.26 13.24 -4.03
CA SER A 169 -14.98 12.11 -3.13
C SER A 169 -16.09 11.05 -3.10
N GLU A 170 -17.36 11.46 -3.16
CA GLU A 170 -18.50 10.54 -3.20
C GLU A 170 -18.57 9.77 -4.51
N ILE A 171 -18.36 10.46 -5.66
CA ILE A 171 -18.32 9.82 -6.99
C ILE A 171 -17.16 8.86 -7.07
N LEU A 172 -15.98 9.25 -6.59
CA LEU A 172 -14.79 8.40 -6.57
C LEU A 172 -15.00 7.14 -5.73
N PHE A 173 -15.58 7.29 -4.53
CA PHE A 173 -15.90 6.15 -3.66
C PHE A 173 -16.91 5.21 -4.30
N ARG A 174 -18.00 5.75 -4.86
CA ARG A 174 -19.04 4.96 -5.53
C ARG A 174 -18.49 4.23 -6.75
N THR A 175 -17.71 4.92 -7.58
CA THR A 175 -17.06 4.31 -8.76
C THR A 175 -16.11 3.18 -8.35
N TRP A 176 -15.30 3.40 -7.30
CA TRP A 176 -14.43 2.36 -6.76
C TRP A 176 -15.22 1.15 -6.25
N TYR A 177 -16.33 1.40 -5.53
CA TYR A 177 -17.17 0.35 -4.98
C TYR A 177 -17.85 -0.47 -6.07
N ASP A 178 -18.43 0.19 -7.07
CA ASP A 178 -19.09 -0.47 -8.21
C ASP A 178 -18.09 -1.32 -9.00
N PHE A 179 -16.91 -0.79 -9.19
CA PHE A 179 -15.80 -1.50 -9.84
C PHE A 179 -15.37 -2.74 -9.01
N TRP A 180 -15.23 -2.60 -7.70
CA TRP A 180 -14.84 -3.69 -6.82
C TRP A 180 -15.90 -4.80 -6.79
N CYS A 181 -17.17 -4.43 -6.77
CA CYS A 181 -18.29 -5.38 -6.84
C CYS A 181 -18.31 -6.11 -8.18
N SER A 182 -18.18 -5.39 -9.28
CA SER A 182 -18.14 -5.96 -10.63
C SER A 182 -16.97 -6.93 -10.80
N ARG A 183 -15.80 -6.55 -10.29
CA ARG A 183 -14.63 -7.41 -10.27
C ARG A 183 -14.89 -8.68 -9.45
N SER A 184 -15.45 -8.57 -8.27
CA SER A 184 -15.75 -9.71 -7.40
C SER A 184 -16.75 -10.66 -8.05
N TYR A 185 -17.80 -10.12 -8.67
CA TYR A 185 -18.77 -10.90 -9.45
C TYR A 185 -18.10 -11.72 -10.55
N LEU A 186 -17.25 -11.09 -11.34
CA LEU A 186 -16.57 -11.77 -12.43
C LEU A 186 -15.51 -12.80 -11.95
N MET A 187 -14.95 -12.65 -10.74
CA MET A 187 -14.00 -13.61 -10.16
C MET A 187 -14.67 -14.85 -9.54
N THR A 188 -15.98 -14.81 -9.33
CA THR A 188 -16.73 -15.90 -8.69
C THR A 188 -17.92 -16.37 -9.50
N PRO A 189 -17.80 -16.55 -10.83
CA PRO A 189 -18.93 -16.98 -11.66
C PRO A 189 -19.54 -18.31 -11.17
N HIS A 190 -18.71 -19.21 -10.65
CA HIS A 190 -19.13 -20.50 -10.10
C HIS A 190 -20.02 -20.42 -8.83
N LEU A 191 -20.07 -19.27 -8.16
CA LEU A 191 -20.96 -19.04 -7.01
C LEU A 191 -22.33 -18.52 -7.41
N ILE A 192 -22.54 -18.21 -8.69
CA ILE A 192 -23.72 -17.51 -9.19
C ILE A 192 -24.58 -18.42 -10.09
N ASP A 193 -23.96 -19.37 -10.77
CA ASP A 193 -24.60 -20.26 -11.75
C ASP A 193 -25.38 -21.45 -11.12
N ASP A 194 -25.44 -21.55 -9.79
CA ASP A 194 -26.19 -22.61 -9.08
C ASP A 194 -27.62 -22.18 -8.68
N LYS A 195 -28.30 -21.37 -9.53
CA LYS A 195 -29.77 -21.12 -9.35
C LYS A 195 -30.55 -21.30 -10.63
#